data_3d3f9cc9224d172025e5bf4c2fad6a5c
#
_entry.id   3d3f9cc9224d172025e5bf4c2fad6a5c
#
_cell.length_a   1.000
_cell.length_b   1.000
_cell.length_c   1.000
_cell.angle_alpha   90.00
_cell.angle_beta   90.00
_cell.angle_gamma   90.00
#
_symmetry.space_group_name_H-M   'P 1'
#
loop_
_entity.id
_entity.type
_entity.pdbx_description
1 polymer ?
#
loop_
_entity_poly.entity_id
_entity_poly.type
_entity_poly.pdbx_seq_one_letter_code
_entity_poly.pdbx_strand_id
1 'polypeptide(L)'
;MRKSNYDNAARIEILERLHAHFDKDTISLKELNAFCENKKNNVEFFPYFILRERKVARGQFSIVPSAASAIAAPKQTAEVPVAAAAMVAQVVNIASRRAQNVTESFVPDRNETYVPFGFYNDMRDIIKSRIFYPIYITGLSGNGKTFMIEQVCAALKRELIRVNITKRTDESDLIGSYELVDGNTIRREGPVITAMRRGAVLLLDECDLGTEDILCLQPILEGKPYFDKKTGEVVHPAAGFNVIATANTKGKGSDDGRFIGTNLLNEAFLERFAITVEQEYTPAATERKILEKNFAVLGITDTTFIDRLITWAEVIRKSFSDGAVDEVISTRRLVHISKAFSIFNNRLKAIEMCLNRFDTDTKTAFLDLYTKVDAEATAPVVPKNDVQVETMNDPNTGNLTVRVIKNGKTQEMVLTAMDMVEYQLQGMTEQQVIDRVVKTLAEADLMTSRIQLLNQIVINGG
;
A
#
# COMPACT_ATOMS: atom_id res chain seq x y z
N MET A 1 0.95 -27.17 -19.77
CA MET A 1 2.37 -27.40 -19.43
C MET A 1 2.96 -28.48 -20.34
N ARG A 2 3.96 -28.16 -21.16
CA ARG A 2 4.67 -29.21 -21.90
C ARG A 2 5.52 -29.99 -20.90
N LYS A 3 5.27 -31.30 -20.75
CA LYS A 3 6.10 -32.20 -19.93
C LYS A 3 7.55 -32.13 -20.45
N SER A 4 8.52 -32.21 -19.53
CA SER A 4 9.93 -32.39 -19.89
C SER A 4 10.07 -33.70 -20.62
N ASN A 5 10.61 -33.68 -21.84
CA ASN A 5 10.82 -34.87 -22.66
C ASN A 5 12.05 -35.68 -22.22
N TYR A 6 12.72 -35.30 -21.12
CA TYR A 6 13.90 -35.96 -20.59
C TYR A 6 13.62 -36.50 -19.18
N ASP A 7 13.88 -37.79 -18.97
CA ASP A 7 13.96 -38.39 -17.65
C ASP A 7 15.28 -38.00 -16.94
N ASN A 8 15.47 -38.38 -15.70
CA ASN A 8 16.64 -37.97 -14.94
C ASN A 8 17.95 -38.51 -15.50
N ALA A 9 17.98 -39.71 -16.10
CA ALA A 9 19.16 -40.28 -16.71
C ALA A 9 19.56 -39.52 -17.99
N ALA A 10 18.60 -39.26 -18.87
CA ALA A 10 18.80 -38.47 -20.08
C ALA A 10 19.19 -37.03 -19.81
N ARG A 11 18.75 -36.45 -18.67
CA ARG A 11 19.17 -35.10 -18.25
C ARG A 11 20.66 -35.05 -17.85
N ILE A 12 21.13 -36.07 -17.13
CA ILE A 12 22.54 -36.18 -16.73
C ILE A 12 23.40 -36.35 -17.96
N GLU A 13 23.03 -37.26 -18.86
CA GLU A 13 23.76 -37.55 -20.11
C GLU A 13 23.90 -36.26 -20.97
N ILE A 14 22.85 -35.49 -21.10
CA ILE A 14 22.90 -34.24 -21.90
C ILE A 14 23.80 -33.17 -21.26
N LEU A 15 23.83 -33.12 -19.93
CA LEU A 15 24.72 -32.20 -19.18
C LEU A 15 26.19 -32.62 -19.32
N GLU A 16 26.48 -33.92 -19.23
CA GLU A 16 27.83 -34.45 -19.46
C GLU A 16 28.33 -34.14 -20.87
N ARG A 17 27.48 -34.32 -21.87
CA ARG A 17 27.79 -34.00 -23.27
C ARG A 17 28.01 -32.48 -23.49
N LEU A 18 27.20 -31.62 -22.87
CA LEU A 18 27.40 -30.17 -22.90
C LEU A 18 28.69 -29.75 -22.21
N HIS A 19 28.96 -30.31 -21.04
CA HIS A 19 30.17 -30.06 -20.28
C HIS A 19 31.44 -30.50 -21.04
N ALA A 20 31.42 -31.71 -21.62
CA ALA A 20 32.52 -32.23 -22.44
C ALA A 20 32.72 -31.42 -23.74
N HIS A 21 31.64 -30.84 -24.31
CA HIS A 21 31.75 -30.07 -25.56
C HIS A 21 32.31 -28.66 -25.34
N PHE A 22 31.93 -27.98 -24.23
CA PHE A 22 32.32 -26.61 -23.99
C PHE A 22 33.49 -26.46 -23.02
N ASP A 23 33.80 -27.49 -22.24
CA ASP A 23 34.85 -27.48 -21.19
C ASP A 23 34.67 -26.28 -20.21
N LYS A 24 33.41 -26.03 -19.82
CA LYS A 24 32.98 -24.91 -18.98
C LYS A 24 31.86 -25.35 -18.05
N ASP A 25 31.78 -24.72 -16.87
CA ASP A 25 30.70 -24.96 -15.91
C ASP A 25 29.39 -24.25 -16.26
N THR A 26 29.45 -23.20 -17.09
CA THR A 26 28.30 -22.40 -17.49
C THR A 26 28.31 -22.05 -18.97
N ILE A 27 27.13 -22.01 -19.56
CA ILE A 27 26.95 -21.64 -20.98
C ILE A 27 25.85 -20.58 -21.13
N SER A 28 25.92 -19.82 -22.22
CA SER A 28 24.89 -18.86 -22.63
C SER A 28 23.77 -19.57 -23.42
N LEU A 29 22.61 -18.90 -23.53
CA LEU A 29 21.52 -19.39 -24.38
C LEU A 29 21.94 -19.57 -25.84
N LYS A 30 22.82 -18.68 -26.33
CA LYS A 30 23.35 -18.74 -27.71
C LYS A 30 24.19 -20.00 -27.94
N GLU A 31 25.05 -20.36 -26.98
CA GLU A 31 25.87 -21.58 -27.03
C GLU A 31 24.98 -22.84 -26.91
N LEU A 32 23.95 -22.83 -26.04
CA LEU A 32 23.01 -23.93 -25.93
C LEU A 32 22.24 -24.17 -27.22
N ASN A 33 21.75 -23.12 -27.86
CA ASN A 33 21.05 -23.21 -29.14
C ASN A 33 21.98 -23.78 -30.24
N ALA A 34 23.21 -23.27 -30.36
CA ALA A 34 24.18 -23.74 -31.34
C ALA A 34 24.53 -25.24 -31.15
N PHE A 35 24.62 -25.70 -29.91
CA PHE A 35 24.81 -27.12 -29.58
C PHE A 35 23.63 -27.98 -30.03
N CYS A 36 22.41 -27.55 -29.78
CA CYS A 36 21.20 -28.29 -30.13
C CYS A 36 20.91 -28.31 -31.64
N GLU A 37 21.26 -27.25 -32.36
CA GLU A 37 21.10 -27.15 -33.83
C GLU A 37 22.09 -28.01 -34.60
N ASN A 38 23.21 -28.38 -34.00
CA ASN A 38 24.21 -29.22 -34.62
C ASN A 38 23.77 -30.68 -34.69
N LYS A 39 23.42 -31.16 -35.88
CA LYS A 39 22.97 -32.58 -36.11
C LYS A 39 23.93 -33.65 -35.59
N LYS A 40 25.23 -33.35 -35.48
CA LYS A 40 26.24 -34.27 -34.95
C LYS A 40 26.04 -34.50 -33.43
N ASN A 41 25.39 -33.61 -32.71
CA ASN A 41 25.15 -33.73 -31.28
C ASN A 41 23.92 -34.57 -30.92
N ASN A 42 23.14 -35.02 -31.93
CA ASN A 42 21.99 -35.91 -31.79
C ASN A 42 21.07 -35.56 -30.58
N VAL A 43 20.66 -34.27 -30.50
CA VAL A 43 19.72 -33.80 -29.51
C VAL A 43 18.33 -33.85 -30.10
N GLU A 44 17.49 -34.78 -29.65
CA GLU A 44 16.15 -35.01 -30.19
C GLU A 44 15.17 -33.89 -29.82
N PHE A 45 15.28 -33.36 -28.59
CA PHE A 45 14.45 -32.28 -28.08
C PHE A 45 15.30 -31.21 -27.42
N PHE A 46 14.85 -29.95 -27.51
CA PHE A 46 15.55 -28.86 -26.84
C PHE A 46 15.47 -29.01 -25.29
N PRO A 47 16.61 -28.97 -24.56
CA PRO A 47 16.65 -29.24 -23.12
C PRO A 47 16.16 -28.07 -22.27
N TYR A 48 14.87 -27.77 -22.31
CA TYR A 48 14.24 -26.67 -21.59
C TYR A 48 14.46 -26.71 -20.06
N PHE A 49 14.76 -27.87 -19.47
CA PHE A 49 15.08 -28.00 -18.07
C PHE A 49 16.31 -27.18 -17.65
N ILE A 50 17.30 -27.00 -18.54
CA ILE A 50 18.49 -26.17 -18.30
C ILE A 50 18.08 -24.71 -18.09
N LEU A 51 17.15 -24.20 -18.90
CA LEU A 51 16.68 -22.82 -18.81
C LEU A 51 15.85 -22.57 -17.55
N ARG A 52 15.16 -23.58 -17.04
CA ARG A 52 14.24 -23.47 -15.89
C ARG A 52 14.92 -23.73 -14.55
N GLU A 53 15.78 -24.73 -14.49
CA GLU A 53 16.29 -25.28 -13.24
C GLU A 53 17.75 -24.89 -12.96
N ARG A 54 18.50 -24.44 -13.98
CA ARG A 54 19.96 -24.27 -13.88
C ARG A 54 20.47 -22.85 -14.23
N LYS A 55 19.61 -21.85 -14.07
CA LYS A 55 19.99 -20.45 -14.33
C LYS A 55 20.89 -19.93 -13.19
N VAL A 56 22.10 -19.48 -13.52
CA VAL A 56 23.09 -18.95 -12.57
C VAL A 56 23.11 -17.42 -12.58
N ALA A 57 23.01 -16.78 -13.76
CA ALA A 57 22.98 -15.35 -13.94
C ALA A 57 22.11 -14.96 -15.16
N ARG A 58 21.95 -13.66 -15.42
CA ARG A 58 21.16 -13.23 -16.59
C ARG A 58 21.79 -13.76 -17.90
N GLY A 59 21.10 -14.73 -18.52
CA GLY A 59 21.53 -15.37 -19.78
C GLY A 59 22.62 -16.44 -19.64
N GLN A 60 22.98 -16.87 -18.42
CA GLN A 60 23.95 -17.90 -18.14
C GLN A 60 23.30 -19.08 -17.39
N PHE A 61 23.66 -20.32 -17.79
CA PHE A 61 23.09 -21.56 -17.28
C PHE A 61 24.19 -22.55 -16.90
N SER A 62 24.07 -23.21 -15.72
CA SER A 62 25.03 -24.22 -15.28
C SER A 62 24.81 -25.53 -16.01
N ILE A 63 25.89 -26.15 -16.49
CA ILE A 63 25.90 -27.44 -17.17
C ILE A 63 26.73 -28.51 -16.42
N VAL A 64 27.07 -28.25 -15.14
CA VAL A 64 27.81 -29.22 -14.31
C VAL A 64 26.99 -30.52 -14.12
N PRO A 65 27.49 -31.71 -14.41
CA PRO A 65 26.74 -32.99 -14.38
C PRO A 65 26.47 -33.55 -12.96
N SER A 66 26.34 -32.77 -11.93
CA SER A 66 26.17 -33.29 -10.56
C SER A 66 24.72 -33.68 -10.27
N ALA A 67 24.53 -34.88 -9.71
CA ALA A 67 23.23 -35.40 -9.30
C ALA A 67 22.67 -34.77 -8.00
N ALA A 68 23.39 -33.83 -7.38
CA ALA A 68 22.98 -33.13 -6.18
C ALA A 68 23.02 -31.63 -6.49
N SER A 69 21.90 -31.05 -6.86
CA SER A 69 21.70 -29.62 -6.84
C SER A 69 21.59 -29.13 -5.39
N ALA A 70 22.70 -29.24 -4.64
CA ALA A 70 22.90 -28.43 -3.47
C ALA A 70 23.35 -27.06 -3.97
N ILE A 71 22.55 -26.04 -3.70
CA ILE A 71 22.91 -24.64 -3.83
C ILE A 71 24.26 -24.47 -3.10
N ALA A 72 25.34 -24.32 -3.85
CA ALA A 72 26.66 -24.06 -3.28
C ALA A 72 26.62 -22.68 -2.63
N ALA A 73 26.74 -22.66 -1.31
CA ALA A 73 26.96 -21.44 -0.55
C ALA A 73 28.28 -20.79 -1.04
N PRO A 74 28.32 -19.49 -1.21
CA PRO A 74 29.54 -18.79 -1.58
C PRO A 74 30.56 -18.94 -0.45
N LYS A 75 31.80 -19.33 -0.81
CA LYS A 75 32.95 -19.40 0.10
C LYS A 75 33.14 -18.04 0.78
N GLN A 76 33.25 -18.10 2.10
CA GLN A 76 33.60 -16.97 2.95
C GLN A 76 34.96 -16.40 2.54
N THR A 77 34.97 -15.12 2.20
CA THR A 77 36.13 -14.23 2.45
C THR A 77 35.56 -12.82 2.69
N ALA A 78 35.96 -12.27 3.83
CA ALA A 78 35.75 -10.94 4.37
C ALA A 78 34.48 -10.78 5.25
N GLU A 79 34.75 -10.54 6.52
CA GLU A 79 33.79 -10.16 7.57
C GLU A 79 33.02 -8.90 7.16
N VAL A 80 31.69 -9.07 7.05
CA VAL A 80 30.72 -7.96 6.93
C VAL A 80 29.90 -7.94 8.21
N PRO A 81 29.63 -6.77 8.80
CA PRO A 81 29.01 -6.64 10.12
C PRO A 81 27.63 -7.32 10.19
N VAL A 82 27.32 -7.92 11.32
CA VAL A 82 26.16 -8.75 11.66
C VAL A 82 24.79 -8.12 11.35
N ALA A 83 24.71 -6.81 11.13
CA ALA A 83 23.47 -6.09 10.86
C ALA A 83 22.85 -6.32 9.46
N ALA A 84 23.66 -6.74 8.46
CA ALA A 84 23.16 -6.97 7.10
C ALA A 84 22.55 -8.38 6.89
N ALA A 85 22.92 -9.35 7.72
CA ALA A 85 22.43 -10.73 7.62
C ALA A 85 20.96 -10.89 8.08
N ALA A 86 20.48 -10.03 8.96
CA ALA A 86 19.12 -10.07 9.48
C ALA A 86 18.05 -9.62 8.45
N MET A 87 18.41 -8.71 7.52
CA MET A 87 17.49 -8.23 6.49
C MET A 87 17.30 -9.22 5.32
N VAL A 88 18.29 -10.07 5.04
CA VAL A 88 18.19 -11.07 3.96
C VAL A 88 17.41 -12.31 4.41
N ALA A 89 17.42 -12.61 5.71
CA ALA A 89 16.67 -13.74 6.26
C ALA A 89 15.14 -13.54 6.26
N GLN A 90 14.65 -12.31 6.19
CA GLN A 90 13.20 -12.02 6.14
C GLN A 90 12.56 -12.25 4.76
N VAL A 91 13.32 -12.31 3.69
CA VAL A 91 12.78 -12.46 2.31
C VAL A 91 12.62 -13.93 1.89
N VAL A 92 13.24 -14.89 2.60
CA VAL A 92 13.36 -16.29 2.14
C VAL A 92 12.28 -17.21 2.69
N ASN A 93 11.40 -16.77 3.58
CA ASN A 93 10.53 -17.69 4.32
C ASN A 93 9.03 -17.67 3.95
N ILE A 94 8.68 -17.43 2.68
CA ILE A 94 7.30 -17.64 2.20
C ILE A 94 6.95 -19.13 2.12
N ALA A 95 7.93 -20.00 1.87
CA ALA A 95 7.70 -21.44 1.79
C ALA A 95 7.60 -22.12 3.17
N SER A 96 8.33 -21.65 4.19
CA SER A 96 8.28 -22.24 5.54
C SER A 96 7.13 -21.72 6.40
N ARG A 97 6.51 -20.58 6.06
CA ARG A 97 5.25 -20.14 6.67
C ARG A 97 4.05 -21.03 6.33
N ARG A 98 4.17 -21.91 5.33
CA ARG A 98 3.11 -22.85 4.94
C ARG A 98 3.01 -24.09 5.84
N ALA A 99 4.00 -24.37 6.70
CA ALA A 99 4.03 -25.56 7.55
C ALA A 99 3.81 -25.29 9.05
N GLN A 100 3.69 -24.04 9.46
CA GLN A 100 3.30 -23.73 10.83
C GLN A 100 1.80 -23.40 10.82
N ASN A 101 1.00 -24.21 11.51
CA ASN A 101 -0.36 -23.90 11.96
C ASN A 101 -0.32 -22.72 12.95
N VAL A 102 0.17 -21.57 12.52
CA VAL A 102 -0.06 -20.32 13.20
C VAL A 102 -1.51 -19.99 12.87
N THR A 103 -2.37 -19.99 13.86
CA THR A 103 -3.71 -19.44 13.79
C THR A 103 -3.56 -17.94 13.53
N GLU A 104 -3.35 -17.60 12.26
CA GLU A 104 -3.33 -16.21 11.84
C GLU A 104 -4.64 -15.56 12.25
N SER A 105 -4.57 -14.54 13.09
CA SER A 105 -5.74 -13.77 13.49
C SER A 105 -6.08 -12.80 12.36
N PHE A 106 -7.33 -12.82 11.89
CA PHE A 106 -7.85 -11.88 10.91
C PHE A 106 -8.53 -10.67 11.56
N VAL A 107 -8.23 -10.37 12.81
CA VAL A 107 -8.73 -9.18 13.48
C VAL A 107 -7.95 -7.97 12.94
N PRO A 108 -8.64 -6.97 12.34
CA PRO A 108 -7.95 -5.79 11.82
C PRO A 108 -7.30 -4.96 12.92
N ASP A 109 -6.26 -4.21 12.55
CA ASP A 109 -5.62 -3.27 13.45
C ASP A 109 -6.49 -2.04 13.70
N ARG A 110 -6.44 -1.54 14.92
CA ARG A 110 -7.11 -0.30 15.28
C ARG A 110 -6.33 0.91 14.79
N ASN A 111 -7.00 1.79 14.06
CA ASN A 111 -6.40 3.02 13.56
C ASN A 111 -6.76 4.20 14.49
N GLU A 112 -5.76 4.85 15.05
CA GLU A 112 -5.94 5.96 16.01
C GLU A 112 -6.51 7.23 15.37
N THR A 113 -6.26 7.42 14.06
CA THR A 113 -6.78 8.59 13.34
C THR A 113 -8.24 8.43 12.94
N TYR A 114 -8.81 7.23 13.10
CA TYR A 114 -10.21 7.00 12.75
C TYR A 114 -11.16 7.80 13.64
N VAL A 115 -12.19 8.36 13.01
CA VAL A 115 -13.31 9.05 13.71
C VAL A 115 -14.60 8.37 13.29
N PRO A 116 -15.39 7.82 14.22
CA PRO A 116 -16.68 7.22 13.90
C PRO A 116 -17.68 8.23 13.35
N PHE A 117 -18.39 7.85 12.28
CA PHE A 117 -19.47 8.65 11.71
C PHE A 117 -20.45 7.76 10.91
N GLY A 118 -21.55 8.35 10.46
CA GLY A 118 -22.54 7.65 9.64
C GLY A 118 -23.04 6.38 10.31
N PHE A 119 -23.04 5.29 9.57
CA PHE A 119 -23.59 3.99 10.00
C PHE A 119 -22.71 3.22 11.00
N TYR A 120 -21.68 3.84 11.57
CA TYR A 120 -20.71 3.15 12.47
C TYR A 120 -21.36 2.50 13.69
N ASN A 121 -22.25 3.20 14.40
CA ASN A 121 -22.84 2.68 15.62
C ASN A 121 -23.81 1.53 15.35
N ASP A 122 -24.65 1.65 14.32
CA ASP A 122 -25.59 0.59 13.93
C ASP A 122 -24.82 -0.65 13.45
N MET A 123 -23.78 -0.45 12.63
CA MET A 123 -22.87 -1.51 12.20
C MET A 123 -22.23 -2.23 13.40
N ARG A 124 -21.75 -1.46 14.37
CA ARG A 124 -21.16 -2.01 15.60
C ARG A 124 -22.17 -2.87 16.36
N ASP A 125 -23.41 -2.40 16.50
CA ASP A 125 -24.44 -3.10 17.25
C ASP A 125 -24.88 -4.37 16.51
N ILE A 126 -24.99 -4.34 15.18
CA ILE A 126 -25.26 -5.53 14.36
C ILE A 126 -24.15 -6.57 14.52
N ILE A 127 -22.88 -6.20 14.36
CA ILE A 127 -21.76 -7.15 14.47
C ILE A 127 -21.61 -7.67 15.90
N LYS A 128 -21.88 -6.83 16.92
CA LYS A 128 -21.86 -7.21 18.33
C LYS A 128 -22.95 -8.20 18.68
N SER A 129 -24.13 -8.11 18.07
CA SER A 129 -25.25 -9.01 18.31
C SER A 129 -24.95 -10.47 17.96
N ARG A 130 -24.00 -10.71 17.04
CA ARG A 130 -23.69 -12.01 16.43
C ARG A 130 -24.87 -12.67 15.71
N ILE A 131 -25.96 -11.93 15.47
CA ILE A 131 -27.08 -12.38 14.65
C ILE A 131 -26.65 -12.26 13.19
N PHE A 132 -26.94 -13.26 12.39
CA PHE A 132 -26.73 -13.20 10.96
C PHE A 132 -27.68 -12.15 10.35
N TYR A 133 -27.09 -11.08 9.83
CA TYR A 133 -27.81 -9.94 9.27
C TYR A 133 -26.99 -9.30 8.17
N PRO A 134 -27.09 -9.80 6.92
CA PRO A 134 -26.25 -9.35 5.82
C PRO A 134 -26.57 -7.91 5.41
N ILE A 135 -25.56 -7.13 5.11
CA ILE A 135 -25.64 -5.68 4.87
C ILE A 135 -25.02 -5.33 3.53
N TYR A 136 -25.71 -4.52 2.73
CA TYR A 136 -25.18 -3.92 1.51
C TYR A 136 -24.95 -2.42 1.73
N ILE A 137 -23.71 -1.94 1.59
CA ILE A 137 -23.32 -0.54 1.81
C ILE A 137 -22.92 0.07 0.48
N THR A 138 -23.67 1.04 0.04
CA THR A 138 -23.38 1.81 -1.17
C THR A 138 -22.90 3.22 -0.86
N GLY A 139 -22.39 3.91 -1.85
CA GLY A 139 -22.00 5.32 -1.78
C GLY A 139 -20.70 5.61 -2.53
N LEU A 140 -20.39 6.87 -2.70
CA LEU A 140 -19.25 7.35 -3.50
C LEU A 140 -17.90 6.82 -3.00
N SER A 141 -16.92 6.71 -3.91
CA SER A 141 -15.59 6.23 -3.57
C SER A 141 -14.88 7.18 -2.58
N GLY A 142 -14.12 6.59 -1.64
CA GLY A 142 -13.30 7.36 -0.70
C GLY A 142 -14.07 8.02 0.45
N ASN A 143 -15.34 7.65 0.69
CA ASN A 143 -16.15 8.10 1.81
C ASN A 143 -16.01 7.25 3.10
N GLY A 144 -15.13 6.22 3.10
CA GLY A 144 -14.79 5.46 4.29
C GLY A 144 -15.59 4.19 4.56
N LYS A 145 -16.41 3.68 3.61
CA LYS A 145 -17.21 2.44 3.76
C LYS A 145 -16.40 1.26 4.30
N THR A 146 -15.42 0.82 3.55
CA THR A 146 -14.55 -0.32 3.88
C THR A 146 -13.79 -0.09 5.18
N PHE A 147 -13.25 1.12 5.37
CA PHE A 147 -12.50 1.49 6.56
C PHE A 147 -13.37 1.49 7.83
N MET A 148 -14.64 1.89 7.73
CA MET A 148 -15.61 1.81 8.83
C MET A 148 -15.78 0.36 9.30
N ILE A 149 -15.96 -0.58 8.38
CA ILE A 149 -16.14 -2.00 8.69
C ILE A 149 -14.91 -2.57 9.39
N GLU A 150 -13.72 -2.27 8.86
CA GLU A 150 -12.44 -2.66 9.45
C GLU A 150 -12.32 -2.15 10.91
N GLN A 151 -12.63 -0.87 11.14
CA GLN A 151 -12.52 -0.26 12.47
C GLN A 151 -13.59 -0.74 13.47
N VAL A 152 -14.79 -1.09 13.01
CA VAL A 152 -15.79 -1.75 13.84
C VAL A 152 -15.32 -3.15 14.25
N CYS A 153 -14.80 -3.93 13.32
CA CYS A 153 -14.27 -5.26 13.60
C CYS A 153 -13.06 -5.19 14.56
N ALA A 154 -12.15 -4.23 14.35
CA ALA A 154 -11.03 -3.97 15.24
C ALA A 154 -11.48 -3.63 16.68
N ALA A 155 -12.47 -2.73 16.81
CA ALA A 155 -12.99 -2.32 18.11
C ALA A 155 -13.68 -3.48 18.87
N LEU A 156 -14.33 -4.38 18.15
CA LEU A 156 -15.02 -5.55 18.71
C LEU A 156 -14.12 -6.80 18.78
N LYS A 157 -12.87 -6.72 18.35
CA LYS A 157 -11.94 -7.85 18.22
C LYS A 157 -12.56 -9.02 17.42
N ARG A 158 -13.26 -8.68 16.33
CA ARG A 158 -13.88 -9.63 15.42
C ARG A 158 -12.99 -9.85 14.22
N GLU A 159 -12.85 -11.10 13.81
CA GLU A 159 -12.15 -11.44 12.58
C GLU A 159 -12.94 -10.90 11.40
N LEU A 160 -12.20 -10.32 10.44
CA LEU A 160 -12.69 -9.79 9.19
C LEU A 160 -11.94 -10.45 8.04
N ILE A 161 -12.65 -11.15 7.19
CA ILE A 161 -12.08 -11.71 5.95
C ILE A 161 -12.59 -10.87 4.79
N ARG A 162 -11.69 -10.08 4.20
CA ARG A 162 -11.99 -9.19 3.07
C ARG A 162 -11.67 -9.88 1.75
N VAL A 163 -12.64 -9.82 0.84
CA VAL A 163 -12.48 -10.26 -0.55
C VAL A 163 -12.78 -9.08 -1.45
N ASN A 164 -11.80 -8.67 -2.24
CA ASN A 164 -12.00 -7.65 -3.26
C ASN A 164 -12.60 -8.30 -4.50
N ILE A 165 -13.84 -7.97 -4.81
CA ILE A 165 -14.53 -8.49 -5.97
C ILE A 165 -14.04 -7.74 -7.22
N THR A 166 -13.82 -8.48 -8.28
CA THR A 166 -13.40 -7.98 -9.59
C THR A 166 -14.23 -8.64 -10.69
N LYS A 167 -14.14 -8.14 -11.91
CA LYS A 167 -14.78 -8.78 -13.08
C LYS A 167 -14.27 -10.20 -13.38
N ARG A 168 -13.17 -10.63 -12.76
CA ARG A 168 -12.55 -11.95 -12.96
C ARG A 168 -12.73 -12.88 -11.77
N THR A 169 -13.37 -12.38 -10.71
CA THR A 169 -13.62 -13.17 -9.50
C THR A 169 -14.63 -14.26 -9.82
N ASP A 170 -14.23 -15.51 -9.67
CA ASP A 170 -15.06 -16.68 -9.93
C ASP A 170 -15.40 -17.49 -8.65
N GLU A 171 -16.20 -18.55 -8.79
CA GLU A 171 -16.58 -19.45 -7.70
C GLU A 171 -15.33 -20.07 -7.03
N SER A 172 -14.27 -20.32 -7.79
CA SER A 172 -13.04 -20.95 -7.25
C SER A 172 -12.26 -19.98 -6.38
N ASP A 173 -12.25 -18.69 -6.70
CA ASP A 173 -11.64 -17.65 -5.89
C ASP A 173 -12.37 -17.48 -4.55
N LEU A 174 -13.70 -17.59 -4.56
CA LEU A 174 -14.56 -17.39 -3.41
C LEU A 174 -14.65 -18.61 -2.50
N ILE A 175 -14.92 -19.77 -3.07
CA ILE A 175 -15.20 -21.03 -2.37
C ILE A 175 -13.94 -21.86 -2.19
N GLY A 176 -13.07 -21.82 -3.20
CA GLY A 176 -11.80 -22.55 -3.20
C GLY A 176 -11.64 -23.55 -4.34
N SER A 177 -10.41 -23.97 -4.53
CA SER A 177 -9.99 -24.82 -5.64
C SER A 177 -9.06 -25.94 -5.20
N TYR A 178 -8.83 -26.88 -6.11
CA TYR A 178 -7.75 -27.84 -5.96
C TYR A 178 -6.48 -27.30 -6.61
N GLU A 179 -5.38 -27.34 -5.87
CA GLU A 179 -4.05 -26.95 -6.35
C GLU A 179 -3.13 -28.16 -6.36
N LEU A 180 -2.24 -28.23 -7.35
CA LEU A 180 -1.18 -29.24 -7.39
C LEU A 180 0.06 -28.66 -6.68
N VAL A 181 0.38 -29.21 -5.52
CA VAL A 181 1.55 -28.82 -4.72
C VAL A 181 2.43 -30.05 -4.52
N ASP A 182 3.68 -29.98 -4.94
CA ASP A 182 4.67 -31.06 -4.83
C ASP A 182 4.17 -32.41 -5.34
N GLY A 183 3.40 -32.42 -6.45
CA GLY A 183 2.84 -33.59 -7.06
C GLY A 183 1.55 -34.12 -6.42
N ASN A 184 1.11 -33.54 -5.31
CA ASN A 184 -0.13 -33.88 -4.61
C ASN A 184 -1.23 -32.90 -4.93
N THR A 185 -2.46 -33.36 -5.10
CA THR A 185 -3.64 -32.48 -5.22
C THR A 185 -4.11 -32.12 -3.84
N ILE A 186 -3.99 -30.81 -3.50
CA ILE A 186 -4.40 -30.27 -2.21
C ILE A 186 -5.62 -29.38 -2.40
N ARG A 187 -6.62 -29.53 -1.54
CA ARG A 187 -7.77 -28.63 -1.47
C ARG A 187 -7.35 -27.35 -0.75
N ARG A 188 -7.51 -26.22 -1.41
CA ARG A 188 -7.38 -24.90 -0.81
C ARG A 188 -8.74 -24.27 -0.62
N GLU A 189 -9.11 -24.03 0.64
CA GLU A 189 -10.37 -23.36 0.96
C GLU A 189 -10.29 -21.88 0.55
N GLY A 190 -11.39 -21.39 -0.02
CA GLY A 190 -11.54 -19.98 -0.33
C GLY A 190 -11.90 -19.14 0.89
N PRO A 191 -11.83 -17.80 0.75
CA PRO A 191 -12.08 -16.88 1.85
C PRO A 191 -13.50 -16.98 2.41
N VAL A 192 -14.49 -17.31 1.58
CA VAL A 192 -15.89 -17.44 2.00
C VAL A 192 -16.06 -18.64 2.94
N ILE A 193 -15.53 -19.80 2.55
CA ILE A 193 -15.58 -21.02 3.39
C ILE A 193 -14.81 -20.80 4.69
N THR A 194 -13.65 -20.15 4.60
CA THR A 194 -12.85 -19.79 5.77
C THR A 194 -13.63 -18.88 6.73
N ALA A 195 -14.33 -17.86 6.23
CA ALA A 195 -15.16 -16.97 7.04
C ALA A 195 -16.32 -17.70 7.71
N MET A 196 -17.01 -18.58 6.97
CA MET A 196 -18.11 -19.39 7.50
C MET A 196 -17.64 -20.29 8.66
N ARG A 197 -16.54 -21.02 8.49
CA ARG A 197 -16.00 -21.92 9.52
C ARG A 197 -15.51 -21.20 10.76
N ARG A 198 -14.93 -20.01 10.61
CA ARG A 198 -14.40 -19.21 11.72
C ARG A 198 -15.47 -18.36 12.42
N GLY A 199 -16.68 -18.24 11.86
CA GLY A 199 -17.68 -17.30 12.33
C GLY A 199 -17.23 -15.84 12.20
N ALA A 200 -16.37 -15.56 11.22
CA ALA A 200 -15.84 -14.24 10.94
C ALA A 200 -16.86 -13.36 10.19
N VAL A 201 -16.59 -12.06 10.13
CA VAL A 201 -17.28 -11.15 9.22
C VAL A 201 -16.65 -11.29 7.84
N LEU A 202 -17.44 -11.64 6.84
CA LEU A 202 -17.04 -11.66 5.44
C LEU A 202 -17.34 -10.30 4.82
N LEU A 203 -16.32 -9.65 4.27
CA LEU A 203 -16.45 -8.39 3.53
C LEU A 203 -16.25 -8.63 2.04
N LEU A 204 -17.31 -8.46 1.27
CA LEU A 204 -17.28 -8.45 -0.19
C LEU A 204 -17.09 -6.99 -0.64
N ASP A 205 -15.84 -6.60 -0.89
CA ASP A 205 -15.52 -5.22 -1.26
C ASP A 205 -15.63 -5.02 -2.78
N GLU A 206 -16.20 -3.89 -3.20
CA GLU A 206 -16.51 -3.56 -4.60
C GLU A 206 -17.43 -4.59 -5.28
N CYS A 207 -18.45 -5.03 -4.56
CA CYS A 207 -19.35 -6.12 -4.97
C CYS A 207 -20.06 -5.86 -6.33
N ASP A 208 -20.28 -4.60 -6.69
CA ASP A 208 -20.87 -4.16 -7.95
C ASP A 208 -19.96 -4.34 -9.18
N LEU A 209 -18.72 -4.78 -9.00
CA LEU A 209 -17.86 -5.24 -10.10
C LEU A 209 -18.07 -6.73 -10.44
N GLY A 210 -18.76 -7.48 -9.58
CA GLY A 210 -18.97 -8.91 -9.72
C GLY A 210 -19.81 -9.27 -10.96
N THR A 211 -19.54 -10.44 -11.50
CA THR A 211 -20.29 -11.06 -12.59
C THR A 211 -21.34 -12.03 -12.03
N GLU A 212 -21.98 -12.83 -12.88
CA GLU A 212 -22.91 -13.89 -12.47
C GLU A 212 -22.24 -14.95 -11.55
N ASP A 213 -20.91 -15.05 -11.56
CA ASP A 213 -20.16 -16.01 -10.75
C ASP A 213 -20.37 -15.81 -9.23
N ILE A 214 -20.66 -14.56 -8.80
CA ILE A 214 -20.94 -14.26 -7.39
C ILE A 214 -22.30 -14.85 -6.91
N LEU A 215 -23.16 -15.31 -7.81
CA LEU A 215 -24.45 -15.92 -7.44
C LEU A 215 -24.27 -17.24 -6.66
N CYS A 216 -23.09 -17.84 -6.70
CA CYS A 216 -22.74 -18.97 -5.80
C CYS A 216 -22.89 -18.60 -4.32
N LEU A 217 -22.87 -17.31 -3.97
CA LEU A 217 -23.03 -16.80 -2.60
C LEU A 217 -24.49 -16.73 -2.13
N GLN A 218 -25.47 -16.95 -2.98
CA GLN A 218 -26.90 -16.82 -2.60
C GLN A 218 -27.30 -17.63 -1.37
N PRO A 219 -26.95 -18.94 -1.23
CA PRO A 219 -27.28 -19.70 -0.02
C PRO A 219 -26.61 -19.15 1.23
N ILE A 220 -25.40 -18.60 1.06
CA ILE A 220 -24.58 -18.05 2.14
C ILE A 220 -25.18 -16.73 2.64
N LEU A 221 -25.72 -15.89 1.74
CA LEU A 221 -26.45 -14.67 2.08
C LEU A 221 -27.79 -14.93 2.80
N GLU A 222 -28.31 -16.15 2.69
CA GLU A 222 -29.47 -16.58 3.46
C GLU A 222 -29.10 -17.19 4.84
N GLY A 223 -27.80 -17.23 5.18
CA GLY A 223 -27.31 -17.86 6.40
C GLY A 223 -27.43 -19.38 6.40
N LYS A 224 -27.64 -20.00 5.23
CA LYS A 224 -27.80 -21.43 5.06
C LYS A 224 -26.45 -22.14 4.92
N PRO A 225 -26.39 -23.46 5.22
CA PRO A 225 -25.24 -24.28 4.89
C PRO A 225 -24.94 -24.25 3.39
N TYR A 226 -23.65 -24.24 3.06
CA TYR A 226 -23.18 -24.34 1.68
C TYR A 226 -22.74 -25.77 1.35
N PHE A 227 -23.29 -26.34 0.28
CA PHE A 227 -22.85 -27.63 -0.25
C PHE A 227 -21.72 -27.40 -1.27
N ASP A 228 -20.48 -27.76 -0.89
CA ASP A 228 -19.34 -27.71 -1.80
C ASP A 228 -19.41 -28.85 -2.80
N LYS A 229 -19.79 -28.53 -4.04
CA LYS A 229 -19.94 -29.50 -5.14
C LYS A 229 -18.64 -30.24 -5.48
N LYS A 230 -17.47 -29.63 -5.17
CA LYS A 230 -16.15 -30.20 -5.49
C LYS A 230 -15.72 -31.24 -4.46
N THR A 231 -16.10 -31.06 -3.20
CA THR A 231 -15.72 -31.96 -2.09
C THR A 231 -16.87 -32.85 -1.63
N GLY A 232 -18.12 -32.50 -1.94
CA GLY A 232 -19.32 -33.15 -1.40
C GLY A 232 -19.59 -32.81 0.07
N GLU A 233 -18.88 -31.85 0.63
CA GLU A 233 -18.99 -31.43 2.04
C GLU A 233 -20.09 -30.37 2.19
N VAL A 234 -20.80 -30.44 3.33
CA VAL A 234 -21.75 -29.39 3.75
C VAL A 234 -21.07 -28.51 4.80
N VAL A 235 -20.83 -27.27 4.46
CA VAL A 235 -20.22 -26.27 5.37
C VAL A 235 -21.32 -25.48 6.05
N HIS A 236 -21.39 -25.57 7.37
CA HIS A 236 -22.31 -24.82 8.20
C HIS A 236 -21.65 -23.51 8.67
N PRO A 237 -22.38 -22.35 8.64
CA PRO A 237 -21.83 -21.12 9.19
C PRO A 237 -21.70 -21.23 10.71
N ALA A 238 -20.53 -20.93 11.24
CA ALA A 238 -20.28 -20.86 12.67
C ALA A 238 -20.92 -19.62 13.29
N ALA A 239 -21.18 -19.67 14.60
CA ALA A 239 -21.83 -18.59 15.34
C ALA A 239 -21.10 -17.26 15.20
N GLY A 240 -21.84 -16.22 14.78
CA GLY A 240 -21.32 -14.90 14.57
C GLY A 240 -20.84 -14.63 13.12
N PHE A 241 -20.90 -15.61 12.24
CA PHE A 241 -20.71 -15.35 10.80
C PHE A 241 -21.69 -14.29 10.31
N ASN A 242 -21.20 -13.34 9.54
CA ASN A 242 -22.03 -12.33 8.88
C ASN A 242 -21.40 -11.90 7.56
N VAL A 243 -22.22 -11.35 6.65
CA VAL A 243 -21.75 -10.88 5.35
C VAL A 243 -22.03 -9.38 5.21
N ILE A 244 -21.02 -8.64 4.79
CA ILE A 244 -21.14 -7.22 4.47
C ILE A 244 -20.59 -7.02 3.07
N ALA A 245 -21.37 -6.38 2.19
CA ALA A 245 -20.92 -5.98 0.86
C ALA A 245 -20.75 -4.46 0.80
N THR A 246 -19.71 -3.99 0.11
CA THR A 246 -19.55 -2.58 -0.25
C THR A 246 -19.63 -2.43 -1.76
N ALA A 247 -20.18 -1.31 -2.20
CA ALA A 247 -20.35 -0.98 -3.60
C ALA A 247 -20.30 0.53 -3.82
N ASN A 248 -20.07 0.97 -5.05
CA ASN A 248 -20.18 2.37 -5.43
C ASN A 248 -21.58 2.69 -5.99
N THR A 249 -22.31 1.67 -6.41
CA THR A 249 -23.67 1.78 -6.95
C THR A 249 -24.66 0.99 -6.09
N LYS A 250 -25.96 1.20 -6.32
CA LYS A 250 -27.04 0.41 -5.67
C LYS A 250 -27.29 -0.95 -6.36
N GLY A 251 -26.32 -1.45 -7.13
CA GLY A 251 -26.43 -2.67 -7.90
C GLY A 251 -27.14 -2.48 -9.26
N LYS A 252 -27.50 -1.26 -9.61
CA LYS A 252 -28.18 -0.91 -10.89
C LYS A 252 -27.20 -0.48 -11.99
N GLY A 253 -25.89 -0.69 -11.79
CA GLY A 253 -24.87 -0.19 -12.70
C GLY A 253 -24.71 1.33 -12.61
N SER A 254 -24.04 1.92 -13.59
CA SER A 254 -23.85 3.36 -13.71
C SER A 254 -24.68 3.88 -14.88
N ASP A 255 -25.87 4.38 -14.62
CA ASP A 255 -26.73 4.97 -15.65
C ASP A 255 -26.12 6.26 -16.23
N ASP A 256 -25.30 6.94 -15.45
CA ASP A 256 -24.63 8.20 -15.80
C ASP A 256 -23.19 8.03 -16.32
N GLY A 257 -22.70 6.78 -16.45
CA GLY A 257 -21.34 6.48 -16.92
C GLY A 257 -20.21 6.83 -15.95
N ARG A 258 -20.52 7.35 -14.75
CA ARG A 258 -19.51 7.79 -13.75
C ARG A 258 -18.72 6.65 -13.13
N PHE A 259 -19.35 5.46 -13.01
CA PHE A 259 -18.74 4.27 -12.45
C PHE A 259 -18.47 3.22 -13.53
N ILE A 260 -17.51 3.52 -14.39
CA ILE A 260 -17.12 2.64 -15.49
C ILE A 260 -16.71 1.29 -14.94
N GLY A 261 -17.40 0.25 -15.39
CA GLY A 261 -17.07 -1.13 -15.04
C GLY A 261 -17.93 -1.76 -13.97
N THR A 262 -18.84 -1.02 -13.32
CA THR A 262 -19.85 -1.63 -12.48
C THR A 262 -20.89 -2.39 -13.33
N ASN A 263 -21.35 -3.52 -12.81
CA ASN A 263 -22.33 -4.37 -13.47
C ASN A 263 -23.72 -4.16 -12.87
N LEU A 264 -24.74 -4.54 -13.64
CA LEU A 264 -26.10 -4.74 -13.12
C LEU A 264 -26.08 -6.02 -12.28
N LEU A 265 -26.27 -5.90 -10.97
CA LEU A 265 -26.38 -7.06 -10.10
C LEU A 265 -27.78 -7.66 -10.19
N ASN A 266 -27.84 -8.99 -10.06
CA ASN A 266 -29.10 -9.70 -10.04
C ASN A 266 -29.98 -9.26 -8.87
N GLU A 267 -31.22 -8.89 -9.11
CA GLU A 267 -32.17 -8.42 -8.09
C GLU A 267 -32.36 -9.45 -6.96
N ALA A 268 -32.46 -10.74 -7.32
CA ALA A 268 -32.56 -11.81 -6.32
C ALA A 268 -31.33 -11.95 -5.44
N PHE A 269 -30.14 -11.53 -5.91
CA PHE A 269 -28.95 -11.45 -5.09
C PHE A 269 -29.02 -10.26 -4.12
N LEU A 270 -29.47 -9.10 -4.58
CA LEU A 270 -29.60 -7.88 -3.76
C LEU A 270 -30.66 -8.05 -2.67
N GLU A 271 -31.80 -8.68 -2.96
CA GLU A 271 -32.89 -8.95 -2.03
C GLU A 271 -32.50 -9.86 -0.84
N ARG A 272 -31.35 -10.55 -0.94
CA ARG A 272 -30.82 -11.37 0.17
C ARG A 272 -30.07 -10.57 1.22
N PHE A 273 -29.75 -9.32 0.94
CA PHE A 273 -29.25 -8.42 1.99
C PHE A 273 -30.40 -7.89 2.82
N ALA A 274 -30.28 -8.02 4.13
CA ALA A 274 -31.34 -7.62 5.06
C ALA A 274 -31.58 -6.10 5.04
N ILE A 275 -30.52 -5.32 4.82
CA ILE A 275 -30.58 -3.87 4.63
C ILE A 275 -29.60 -3.39 3.58
N THR A 276 -29.98 -2.30 2.92
CA THR A 276 -29.09 -1.49 2.09
C THR A 276 -28.90 -0.13 2.72
N VAL A 277 -27.66 0.29 2.90
CA VAL A 277 -27.29 1.56 3.53
C VAL A 277 -26.54 2.41 2.54
N GLU A 278 -26.92 3.67 2.40
CA GLU A 278 -26.19 4.65 1.62
C GLU A 278 -25.26 5.46 2.55
N GLN A 279 -23.96 5.29 2.37
CA GLN A 279 -22.93 6.03 3.11
C GLN A 279 -22.58 7.29 2.34
N GLU A 280 -22.96 8.43 2.87
CA GLU A 280 -22.58 9.73 2.36
C GLU A 280 -21.16 10.13 2.78
N TYR A 281 -20.66 11.25 2.24
CA TYR A 281 -19.45 11.87 2.79
C TYR A 281 -19.71 12.37 4.21
N THR A 282 -18.62 12.38 4.97
CA THR A 282 -18.68 12.81 6.38
C THR A 282 -19.02 14.30 6.49
N PRO A 283 -19.83 14.72 7.48
CA PRO A 283 -20.09 16.14 7.75
C PRO A 283 -18.80 16.90 8.02
N ALA A 284 -18.73 18.20 7.65
CA ALA A 284 -17.56 19.06 7.80
C ALA A 284 -16.93 19.01 9.21
N ALA A 285 -17.76 19.03 10.26
CA ALA A 285 -17.28 18.94 11.63
C ALA A 285 -16.56 17.62 11.97
N THR A 286 -16.97 16.51 11.35
CA THR A 286 -16.33 15.22 11.50
C THR A 286 -15.09 15.13 10.62
N GLU A 287 -15.16 15.64 9.39
CA GLU A 287 -14.02 15.70 8.48
C GLU A 287 -12.88 16.53 9.06
N ARG A 288 -13.20 17.65 9.75
CA ARG A 288 -12.25 18.42 10.53
C ARG A 288 -11.52 17.55 11.55
N LYS A 289 -12.24 16.78 12.37
CA LYS A 289 -11.64 15.89 13.37
C LYS A 289 -10.74 14.80 12.74
N ILE A 290 -11.13 14.30 11.57
CA ILE A 290 -10.31 13.34 10.81
C ILE A 290 -9.00 14.00 10.37
N LEU A 291 -9.07 15.21 9.82
CA LEU A 291 -7.88 15.93 9.36
C LEU A 291 -7.01 16.39 10.53
N GLU A 292 -7.60 16.89 11.63
CA GLU A 292 -6.87 17.27 12.85
C GLU A 292 -6.05 16.09 13.41
N LYS A 293 -6.65 14.90 13.52
CA LYS A 293 -5.93 13.71 13.94
C LYS A 293 -4.81 13.31 12.99
N ASN A 294 -5.05 13.38 11.66
CA ASN A 294 -4.02 13.12 10.67
C ASN A 294 -2.89 14.14 10.74
N PHE A 295 -3.20 15.44 10.90
CA PHE A 295 -2.22 16.50 11.06
C PHE A 295 -1.37 16.29 12.33
N ALA A 296 -2.01 15.93 13.45
CA ALA A 296 -1.31 15.64 14.70
C ALA A 296 -0.29 14.48 14.54
N VAL A 297 -0.68 13.38 13.88
CA VAL A 297 0.22 12.25 13.60
C VAL A 297 1.35 12.65 12.66
N LEU A 298 1.09 13.55 11.70
CA LEU A 298 2.07 14.04 10.74
C LEU A 298 2.94 15.20 11.26
N GLY A 299 2.67 15.68 12.49
CA GLY A 299 3.38 16.81 13.08
C GLY A 299 3.08 18.17 12.42
N ILE A 300 1.91 18.30 11.77
CA ILE A 300 1.49 19.54 11.09
C ILE A 300 0.71 20.40 12.09
N THR A 301 1.11 21.67 12.23
CA THR A 301 0.46 22.63 13.14
C THR A 301 -0.48 23.62 12.43
N ASP A 302 -0.53 23.59 11.09
CA ASP A 302 -1.30 24.50 10.25
C ASP A 302 -2.80 24.14 10.23
N THR A 303 -3.53 24.56 11.26
CA THR A 303 -4.98 24.30 11.37
C THR A 303 -5.80 25.09 10.35
N THR A 304 -5.31 26.24 9.86
CA THR A 304 -6.01 27.06 8.86
C THR A 304 -6.11 26.31 7.53
N PHE A 305 -5.12 25.50 7.21
CA PHE A 305 -5.13 24.66 6.03
C PHE A 305 -6.28 23.63 6.07
N ILE A 306 -6.59 23.09 7.25
CA ILE A 306 -7.73 22.16 7.40
C ILE A 306 -9.04 22.83 6.98
N ASP A 307 -9.30 24.05 7.47
CA ASP A 307 -10.53 24.78 7.15
C ASP A 307 -10.65 25.09 5.66
N ARG A 308 -9.54 25.49 5.04
CA ARG A 308 -9.48 25.76 3.61
C ARG A 308 -9.76 24.49 2.79
N LEU A 309 -9.16 23.36 3.17
CA LEU A 309 -9.39 22.07 2.51
C LEU A 309 -10.84 21.61 2.60
N ILE A 310 -11.48 21.76 3.76
CA ILE A 310 -12.88 21.36 3.96
C ILE A 310 -13.79 22.23 3.12
N THR A 311 -13.66 23.56 3.22
CA THR A 311 -14.47 24.51 2.43
C THR A 311 -14.34 24.23 0.92
N TRP A 312 -13.11 24.03 0.45
CA TRP A 312 -12.85 23.72 -0.95
C TRP A 312 -13.51 22.40 -1.38
N ALA A 313 -13.38 21.34 -0.57
CA ALA A 313 -13.99 20.05 -0.88
C ALA A 313 -15.53 20.10 -0.87
N GLU A 314 -16.15 20.87 0.05
CA GLU A 314 -17.60 21.04 0.11
C GLU A 314 -18.14 21.72 -1.14
N VAL A 315 -17.48 22.76 -1.62
CA VAL A 315 -17.89 23.47 -2.85
C VAL A 315 -17.83 22.51 -4.04
N ILE A 316 -16.75 21.73 -4.17
CA ILE A 316 -16.59 20.77 -5.27
C ILE A 316 -17.66 19.67 -5.17
N ARG A 317 -17.90 19.11 -3.99
CA ARG A 317 -18.93 18.06 -3.78
C ARG A 317 -20.32 18.57 -4.10
N LYS A 318 -20.62 19.83 -3.76
CA LYS A 318 -21.87 20.46 -4.16
C LYS A 318 -21.97 20.61 -5.68
N SER A 319 -20.93 21.11 -6.33
CA SER A 319 -20.89 21.23 -7.80
C SER A 319 -21.04 19.85 -8.49
N PHE A 320 -20.46 18.81 -7.90
CA PHE A 320 -20.60 17.43 -8.38
C PHE A 320 -22.06 16.93 -8.22
N SER A 321 -22.70 17.18 -7.07
CA SER A 321 -24.10 16.80 -6.87
C SER A 321 -25.05 17.53 -7.79
N ASP A 322 -24.74 18.79 -8.12
CA ASP A 322 -25.49 19.63 -9.04
C ASP A 322 -25.22 19.29 -10.52
N GLY A 323 -24.31 18.33 -10.79
CA GLY A 323 -23.97 17.91 -12.16
C GLY A 323 -23.08 18.88 -12.93
N ALA A 324 -22.47 19.86 -12.24
CA ALA A 324 -21.61 20.87 -12.88
C ALA A 324 -20.16 20.38 -13.11
N VAL A 325 -19.74 19.34 -12.41
CA VAL A 325 -18.44 18.68 -12.57
C VAL A 325 -18.61 17.16 -12.43
N ASP A 326 -17.73 16.41 -13.10
CA ASP A 326 -17.78 14.94 -13.10
C ASP A 326 -16.84 14.30 -12.08
N GLU A 327 -15.98 15.07 -11.46
CA GLU A 327 -14.99 14.61 -10.47
C GLU A 327 -15.27 15.19 -9.08
N VAL A 328 -14.86 14.45 -8.04
CA VAL A 328 -15.12 14.80 -6.65
C VAL A 328 -13.85 14.72 -5.79
N ILE A 329 -13.78 15.58 -4.79
CA ILE A 329 -12.75 15.52 -3.75
C ILE A 329 -13.27 14.74 -2.55
N SER A 330 -12.81 13.49 -2.44
CA SER A 330 -13.18 12.59 -1.35
C SER A 330 -12.39 12.89 -0.06
N THR A 331 -12.91 12.45 1.09
CA THR A 331 -12.19 12.50 2.38
C THR A 331 -10.83 11.79 2.29
N ARG A 332 -10.75 10.66 1.57
CA ARG A 332 -9.47 9.98 1.27
C ARG A 332 -8.49 10.91 0.57
N ARG A 333 -8.95 11.72 -0.39
CA ARG A 333 -8.13 12.68 -1.11
C ARG A 333 -7.59 13.76 -0.17
N LEU A 334 -8.41 14.27 0.74
CA LEU A 334 -7.97 15.26 1.74
C LEU A 334 -6.87 14.69 2.66
N VAL A 335 -7.00 13.43 3.09
CA VAL A 335 -5.94 12.76 3.86
C VAL A 335 -4.67 12.58 3.04
N HIS A 336 -4.76 12.29 1.74
CA HIS A 336 -3.58 12.23 0.86
C HIS A 336 -2.92 13.60 0.69
N ILE A 337 -3.70 14.67 0.57
CA ILE A 337 -3.19 16.05 0.51
C ILE A 337 -2.47 16.39 1.82
N SER A 338 -3.01 16.01 2.97
CA SER A 338 -2.35 16.18 4.27
C SER A 338 -0.98 15.51 4.31
N LYS A 339 -0.87 14.27 3.82
CA LYS A 339 0.40 13.54 3.70
C LYS A 339 1.36 14.22 2.72
N ALA A 340 0.86 14.67 1.57
CA ALA A 340 1.66 15.39 0.60
C ALA A 340 2.19 16.72 1.18
N PHE A 341 1.36 17.43 1.94
CA PHE A 341 1.78 18.66 2.61
C PHE A 341 2.88 18.42 3.65
N SER A 342 2.81 17.32 4.43
CA SER A 342 3.89 16.97 5.37
C SER A 342 5.23 16.70 4.68
N ILE A 343 5.20 16.28 3.41
CA ILE A 343 6.40 15.99 2.62
C ILE A 343 6.94 17.25 1.95
N PHE A 344 6.05 18.04 1.33
CA PHE A 344 6.46 19.15 0.46
C PHE A 344 6.46 20.51 1.16
N ASN A 345 5.82 20.62 2.31
CA ASN A 345 5.63 21.85 3.08
C ASN A 345 5.11 23.04 2.21
N ASN A 346 4.26 22.73 1.24
CA ASN A 346 3.68 23.69 0.33
C ASN A 346 2.24 23.27 0.00
N ARG A 347 1.25 24.09 0.35
CA ARG A 347 -0.18 23.80 0.20
C ARG A 347 -0.57 23.57 -1.25
N LEU A 348 -0.22 24.48 -2.15
CA LEU A 348 -0.56 24.37 -3.58
C LEU A 348 0.09 23.15 -4.22
N LYS A 349 1.38 22.92 -3.97
CA LYS A 349 2.09 21.74 -4.50
C LYS A 349 1.46 20.45 -4.00
N ALA A 350 1.08 20.38 -2.72
CA ALA A 350 0.45 19.20 -2.15
C ALA A 350 -0.90 18.90 -2.81
N ILE A 351 -1.71 19.93 -3.07
CA ILE A 351 -2.99 19.81 -3.77
C ILE A 351 -2.76 19.43 -5.23
N GLU A 352 -1.89 20.15 -5.93
CA GLU A 352 -1.59 19.88 -7.35
C GLU A 352 -1.16 18.43 -7.58
N MET A 353 -0.22 17.90 -6.78
CA MET A 353 0.25 16.52 -6.88
C MET A 353 -0.89 15.51 -6.69
N CYS A 354 -1.87 15.82 -5.86
CA CYS A 354 -3.04 14.97 -5.63
C CYS A 354 -4.12 15.11 -6.70
N LEU A 355 -4.09 16.17 -7.51
CA LEU A 355 -5.03 16.43 -8.60
C LEU A 355 -4.55 15.93 -9.97
N ASN A 356 -3.28 15.54 -10.11
CA ASN A 356 -2.68 15.13 -11.39
C ASN A 356 -3.35 13.91 -12.07
N ARG A 357 -4.23 13.21 -11.38
CA ARG A 357 -5.03 12.12 -11.98
C ARG A 357 -6.23 12.62 -12.78
N PHE A 358 -6.66 13.84 -12.55
CA PHE A 358 -7.77 14.45 -13.26
C PHE A 358 -7.30 14.99 -14.62
N ASP A 359 -8.24 15.20 -15.52
CA ASP A 359 -7.96 15.91 -16.77
C ASP A 359 -7.48 17.34 -16.50
N THR A 360 -6.90 17.96 -17.52
CA THR A 360 -6.25 19.29 -17.37
C THR A 360 -7.23 20.37 -16.98
N ASP A 361 -8.45 20.35 -17.53
CA ASP A 361 -9.45 21.39 -17.31
C ASP A 361 -10.02 21.28 -15.89
N THR A 362 -10.37 20.09 -15.44
CA THR A 362 -10.81 19.83 -14.06
C THR A 362 -9.72 20.15 -13.05
N LYS A 363 -8.47 19.76 -13.32
CA LYS A 363 -7.32 20.08 -12.45
C LYS A 363 -7.18 21.58 -12.32
N THR A 364 -7.19 22.32 -13.42
CA THR A 364 -7.05 23.79 -13.44
C THR A 364 -8.19 24.45 -12.68
N ALA A 365 -9.44 24.05 -12.97
CA ALA A 365 -10.61 24.59 -12.28
C ALA A 365 -10.57 24.36 -10.76
N PHE A 366 -10.14 23.19 -10.30
CA PHE A 366 -10.02 22.89 -8.87
C PHE A 366 -8.89 23.65 -8.19
N LEU A 367 -7.76 23.88 -8.88
CA LEU A 367 -6.67 24.72 -8.37
C LEU A 367 -7.08 26.17 -8.29
N ASP A 368 -7.73 26.72 -9.31
CA ASP A 368 -8.24 28.10 -9.33
C ASP A 368 -9.28 28.32 -8.21
N LEU A 369 -10.15 27.34 -7.99
CA LEU A 369 -11.09 27.38 -6.87
C LEU A 369 -10.36 27.41 -5.53
N TYR A 370 -9.31 26.58 -5.37
CA TYR A 370 -8.54 26.56 -4.14
C TYR A 370 -7.85 27.90 -3.88
N THR A 371 -7.24 28.54 -4.87
CA THR A 371 -6.60 29.85 -4.71
C THR A 371 -7.58 30.95 -4.31
N LYS A 372 -8.86 30.83 -4.68
CA LYS A 372 -9.93 31.73 -4.23
C LYS A 372 -10.34 31.47 -2.78
N VAL A 373 -10.31 30.21 -2.34
CA VAL A 373 -10.61 29.83 -0.95
C VAL A 373 -9.45 30.17 -0.03
N ASP A 374 -8.20 30.03 -0.50
CA ASP A 374 -6.97 30.25 0.25
C ASP A 374 -6.06 31.25 -0.46
N ALA A 375 -6.34 32.54 -0.26
CA ALA A 375 -5.55 33.62 -0.87
C ALA A 375 -4.08 33.64 -0.38
N GLU A 376 -3.79 33.02 0.77
CA GLU A 376 -2.44 32.88 1.32
C GLU A 376 -1.62 31.77 0.66
N ALA A 377 -2.27 30.85 -0.04
CA ALA A 377 -1.60 29.70 -0.67
C ALA A 377 -0.64 30.12 -1.80
N THR A 378 -0.84 31.28 -2.40
CA THR A 378 0.02 31.85 -3.45
C THR A 378 1.24 32.59 -2.89
N ALA A 379 1.24 32.92 -1.61
CA ALA A 379 2.42 33.49 -0.95
C ALA A 379 3.45 32.34 -0.81
N PRO A 380 4.74 32.57 -1.16
CA PRO A 380 5.77 31.62 -0.84
C PRO A 380 5.70 31.38 0.67
N VAL A 381 5.50 30.12 1.07
CA VAL A 381 5.54 29.73 2.49
C VAL A 381 6.97 30.00 2.93
N VAL A 382 7.19 31.16 3.50
CA VAL A 382 8.32 31.38 4.40
C VAL A 382 8.01 30.41 5.55
N PRO A 383 8.79 29.36 5.78
CA PRO A 383 8.56 28.51 6.92
C PRO A 383 8.56 29.47 8.12
N LYS A 384 7.44 29.53 8.87
CA LYS A 384 7.49 30.03 10.25
C LYS A 384 8.28 28.98 11.02
N ASN A 385 9.58 28.95 10.75
CA ASN A 385 10.52 28.45 11.70
C ASN A 385 10.48 29.45 12.83
N ASP A 386 10.06 29.07 14.02
CA ASP A 386 10.40 29.75 15.25
C ASP A 386 11.91 29.61 15.47
N VAL A 387 12.67 30.09 14.51
CA VAL A 387 14.11 30.20 14.54
C VAL A 387 14.38 31.60 14.99
N GLN A 388 14.61 31.77 16.28
CA GLN A 388 15.17 33.01 16.79
C GLN A 388 16.65 33.03 16.41
N VAL A 389 17.07 34.05 15.70
CA VAL A 389 18.47 34.27 15.34
C VAL A 389 18.95 35.43 16.18
N GLU A 390 19.93 35.17 17.03
CA GLU A 390 20.64 36.17 17.79
C GLU A 390 22.04 36.34 17.21
N THR A 391 22.44 37.58 16.95
CA THR A 391 23.80 37.89 16.50
C THR A 391 24.49 38.75 17.54
N MET A 392 25.72 38.37 17.92
CA MET A 392 26.55 39.13 18.85
C MET A 392 27.91 39.38 18.22
N ASN A 393 28.24 40.69 18.10
CA ASN A 393 29.60 41.13 17.70
C ASN A 393 30.42 41.36 18.94
N ASP A 394 31.59 40.76 19.04
CA ASP A 394 32.55 41.03 20.07
C ASP A 394 33.44 42.22 19.63
N PRO A 395 33.33 43.41 20.29
CA PRO A 395 34.04 44.59 19.87
C PRO A 395 35.57 44.48 20.09
N ASN A 396 36.07 43.53 20.91
CA ASN A 396 37.47 43.35 21.20
C ASN A 396 38.18 42.42 20.22
N THR A 397 37.47 41.39 19.72
CA THR A 397 38.02 40.38 18.83
C THR A 397 37.55 40.52 17.39
N GLY A 398 36.47 41.28 17.14
CA GLY A 398 35.84 41.41 15.84
C GLY A 398 35.11 40.12 15.36
N ASN A 399 34.87 39.18 16.26
CA ASN A 399 34.15 37.94 15.94
C ASN A 399 32.65 38.17 15.95
N LEU A 400 31.95 37.54 14.97
CA LEU A 400 30.50 37.49 14.89
C LEU A 400 30.01 36.15 15.37
N THR A 401 29.25 36.11 16.46
CA THR A 401 28.58 34.90 16.94
C THR A 401 27.13 34.92 16.42
N VAL A 402 26.77 33.89 15.64
CA VAL A 402 25.39 33.66 15.16
C VAL A 402 24.81 32.49 15.96
N ARG A 403 23.77 32.79 16.74
CA ARG A 403 23.05 31.80 17.56
C ARG A 403 21.67 31.57 16.97
N VAL A 404 21.35 30.32 16.72
CA VAL A 404 20.07 29.88 16.18
C VAL A 404 19.34 29.07 17.25
N ILE A 405 18.19 29.55 17.69
CA ILE A 405 17.33 28.89 18.67
C ILE A 405 16.13 28.32 17.92
N LYS A 406 15.99 26.99 17.92
CA LYS A 406 14.88 26.28 17.26
C LYS A 406 14.36 25.18 18.19
N ASN A 407 13.04 25.20 18.47
CA ASN A 407 12.38 24.21 19.31
C ASN A 407 13.05 23.99 20.69
N GLY A 408 13.56 25.07 21.32
CA GLY A 408 14.23 25.02 22.60
C GLY A 408 15.67 24.46 22.57
N LYS A 409 16.20 24.14 21.38
CA LYS A 409 17.60 23.78 21.15
C LYS A 409 18.35 25.01 20.61
N THR A 410 19.50 25.28 21.18
CA THR A 410 20.38 26.35 20.76
C THR A 410 21.58 25.79 20.03
N GLN A 411 21.86 26.27 18.84
CA GLN A 411 23.08 26.01 18.08
C GLN A 411 23.78 27.35 17.85
N GLU A 412 25.10 27.37 17.97
CA GLU A 412 25.86 28.58 17.73
C GLU A 412 27.05 28.32 16.83
N MET A 413 27.41 29.32 16.03
CA MET A 413 28.60 29.33 15.20
C MET A 413 29.30 30.69 15.40
N VAL A 414 30.56 30.63 15.66
CA VAL A 414 31.43 31.81 15.80
C VAL A 414 32.21 31.96 14.51
N LEU A 415 32.04 33.11 13.86
CA LEU A 415 32.84 33.52 12.71
C LEU A 415 33.92 34.44 13.19
N THR A 416 35.15 34.13 12.89
CA THR A 416 36.26 35.00 13.24
C THR A 416 36.32 36.22 12.36
N ALA A 417 37.00 37.28 12.79
CA ALA A 417 37.22 38.45 11.95
C ALA A 417 37.86 38.10 10.59
N MET A 418 38.69 37.07 10.56
CA MET A 418 39.29 36.56 9.32
C MET A 418 38.24 35.94 8.38
N ASP A 419 37.32 35.13 8.91
CA ASP A 419 36.24 34.52 8.13
C ASP A 419 35.35 35.59 7.53
N MET A 420 35.07 36.68 8.28
CA MET A 420 34.26 37.80 7.80
C MET A 420 34.96 38.56 6.66
N VAL A 421 36.28 38.76 6.74
CA VAL A 421 37.07 39.39 5.65
C VAL A 421 37.05 38.50 4.41
N GLU A 422 37.15 37.16 4.57
CA GLU A 422 37.12 36.23 3.45
C GLU A 422 35.76 36.28 2.72
N TYR A 423 34.64 36.30 3.45
CA TYR A 423 33.30 36.48 2.86
C TYR A 423 33.10 37.83 2.17
N GLN A 424 33.64 38.91 2.75
CA GLN A 424 33.64 40.26 2.13
C GLN A 424 34.44 40.27 0.82
N LEU A 425 35.60 39.59 0.75
CA LEU A 425 36.37 39.45 -0.48
C LEU A 425 35.62 38.66 -1.57
N GLN A 426 34.68 37.78 -1.16
CA GLN A 426 33.77 37.07 -2.06
C GLN A 426 32.54 37.92 -2.47
N GLY A 427 32.49 39.17 -2.04
CA GLY A 427 31.41 40.09 -2.38
C GLY A 427 30.10 39.88 -1.60
N MET A 428 30.16 39.14 -0.48
CA MET A 428 28.99 38.92 0.38
C MET A 428 28.80 40.01 1.41
N THR A 429 27.56 40.45 1.60
CA THR A 429 27.20 41.35 2.71
C THR A 429 27.10 40.58 4.02
N GLU A 430 27.26 41.26 5.17
CA GLU A 430 27.13 40.64 6.51
C GLU A 430 25.80 39.89 6.66
N GLN A 431 24.69 40.43 6.17
CA GLN A 431 23.40 39.76 6.20
C GLN A 431 23.38 38.47 5.38
N GLN A 432 24.02 38.44 4.23
CA GLN A 432 24.13 37.21 3.40
C GLN A 432 25.00 36.13 4.08
N VAL A 433 26.00 36.53 4.84
CA VAL A 433 26.82 35.60 5.65
C VAL A 433 25.98 35.02 6.78
N ILE A 434 25.24 35.84 7.52
CA ILE A 434 24.32 35.39 8.56
C ILE A 434 23.28 34.41 8.00
N ASP A 435 22.61 34.74 6.90
CA ASP A 435 21.63 33.89 6.26
C ASP A 435 22.22 32.51 5.83
N ARG A 436 23.45 32.52 5.35
CA ARG A 436 24.18 31.28 4.99
C ARG A 436 24.49 30.42 6.21
N VAL A 437 24.94 31.03 7.31
CA VAL A 437 25.21 30.31 8.57
C VAL A 437 23.93 29.74 9.15
N VAL A 438 22.86 30.53 9.19
CA VAL A 438 21.53 30.05 9.65
C VAL A 438 21.05 28.85 8.84
N LYS A 439 21.22 28.89 7.52
CA LYS A 439 20.88 27.77 6.63
C LYS A 439 21.73 26.52 6.92
N THR A 440 23.02 26.68 7.11
CA THR A 440 23.96 25.58 7.43
C THR A 440 23.63 24.92 8.77
N LEU A 441 23.33 25.73 9.81
CA LEU A 441 22.94 25.21 11.12
C LEU A 441 21.56 24.50 11.05
N ALA A 442 20.61 25.01 10.29
CA ALA A 442 19.31 24.38 10.10
C ALA A 442 19.39 23.06 9.33
N GLU A 443 20.28 22.94 8.34
CA GLU A 443 20.53 21.70 7.59
C GLU A 443 21.27 20.65 8.44
N ALA A 444 22.19 21.06 9.29
CA ALA A 444 22.88 20.16 10.23
C ALA A 444 21.93 19.52 11.25
N ASP A 445 20.93 20.28 11.75
CA ASP A 445 19.90 19.75 12.65
C ASP A 445 18.99 18.72 11.94
N LEU A 446 18.65 18.96 10.69
CA LEU A 446 17.89 18.02 9.83
C LEU A 446 18.64 16.70 9.61
N MET A 447 19.96 16.75 9.41
CA MET A 447 20.80 15.55 9.25
C MET A 447 20.92 14.78 10.58
N THR A 448 21.12 15.46 11.69
CA THR A 448 21.22 14.84 13.03
C THR A 448 19.88 14.18 13.40
N SER A 449 18.75 14.85 13.14
CA SER A 449 17.41 14.30 13.38
C SER A 449 17.11 13.10 12.49
N ARG A 450 17.55 13.09 11.23
CA ARG A 450 17.41 11.94 10.33
C ARG A 450 18.25 10.74 10.80
N ILE A 451 19.46 10.96 11.25
CA ILE A 451 20.33 9.91 11.79
C ILE A 451 19.74 9.34 13.08
N GLN A 452 19.18 10.17 13.97
CA GLN A 452 18.51 9.71 15.19
C GLN A 452 17.24 8.91 14.88
N LEU A 453 16.43 9.32 13.89
CA LEU A 453 15.25 8.58 13.46
C LEU A 453 15.63 7.23 12.86
N LEU A 454 16.66 7.17 12.02
CA LEU A 454 17.19 5.93 11.46
C LEU A 454 17.70 4.99 12.53
N ASN A 455 18.40 5.51 13.54
CA ASN A 455 18.89 4.72 14.68
C ASN A 455 17.75 4.22 15.57
N GLN A 456 16.66 4.99 15.77
CA GLN A 456 15.47 4.52 16.49
C GLN A 456 14.71 3.44 15.73
N ILE A 457 14.63 3.53 14.40
CA ILE A 457 14.04 2.48 13.56
C ILE A 457 14.85 1.19 13.63
N VAL A 458 16.18 1.29 13.69
CA VAL A 458 17.09 0.14 13.83
C VAL A 458 17.00 -0.51 15.21
N ILE A 459 16.75 0.27 16.28
CA ILE A 459 16.66 -0.24 17.65
C ILE A 459 15.28 -0.84 17.96
N ASN A 460 14.21 -0.34 17.36
CA ASN A 460 12.83 -0.82 17.59
C ASN A 460 12.36 -1.87 16.58
N GLY A 461 13.19 -2.29 15.63
CA GLY A 461 12.93 -3.28 14.59
C GLY A 461 13.68 -4.61 14.79
N GLY A 462 14.19 -4.85 16.00
CA GLY A 462 14.83 -6.11 16.38
C GLY A 462 13.87 -7.05 17.11
#